data_8113d9751787e4ae5c280747d06220f3
#
_entry.id   8113d9751787e4ae5c280747d06220f3
#
_cell.length_a   1.000
_cell.length_b   1.000
_cell.length_c   1.000
_cell.angle_alpha   90.00
_cell.angle_beta   90.00
_cell.angle_gamma   90.00
#
_symmetry.space_group_name_H-M   'P 1'
#
loop_
_entity.id
_entity.type
_entity.pdbx_description
1 polymer ?
#
loop_
_entity_poly.entity_id
_entity_poly.type
_entity_poly.pdbx_seq_one_letter_code
_entity_poly.pdbx_strand_id
1 'polypeptide(L)'
;MAKWLENAIFYEIYPQSFNDTNGDGIGDFQGIIEKLDYIKETGFNAIWMNPCFDSPFGDAGYDVRDYKKTAARYGTNEDIKRLFDECHKRDMHILLDLVPGHTSVEHEWFKKSMLPEINEYTDRYIWTSNIWEQPEGLNCIRGISDRDGSAGVNFFSSQ
;
A
#
# COMPACT_ATOMS: atom_id res chain seq x y z
N MET A 1 -13.69 18.95 9.17
CA MET A 1 -13.30 17.62 9.64
C MET A 1 -14.55 16.74 9.68
N ALA A 2 -14.48 15.47 9.32
CA ALA A 2 -15.64 14.58 9.41
C ALA A 2 -16.01 14.36 10.88
N LYS A 3 -17.29 14.49 11.23
CA LYS A 3 -17.76 14.46 12.65
C LYS A 3 -17.40 13.15 13.37
N TRP A 4 -17.36 12.03 12.66
CA TRP A 4 -17.03 10.73 13.26
C TRP A 4 -15.59 10.66 13.78
N LEU A 5 -14.66 11.46 13.20
CA LEU A 5 -13.26 11.51 13.65
C LEU A 5 -13.08 12.08 15.06
N GLU A 6 -14.04 12.91 15.54
CA GLU A 6 -13.94 13.53 16.86
C GLU A 6 -13.98 12.49 18.00
N ASN A 7 -14.63 11.35 17.74
CA ASN A 7 -14.77 10.25 18.70
C ASN A 7 -14.20 8.92 18.14
N ALA A 8 -13.34 8.97 17.13
CA ALA A 8 -12.75 7.78 16.57
C ALA A 8 -11.69 7.18 17.49
N ILE A 9 -11.82 5.89 17.75
CA ILE A 9 -10.81 5.07 18.42
C ILE A 9 -10.42 3.98 17.42
N PHE A 10 -9.18 4.06 16.95
CA PHE A 10 -8.69 3.19 15.88
C PHE A 10 -8.09 1.91 16.44
N TYR A 11 -8.43 0.79 15.81
CA TYR A 11 -7.73 -0.47 15.89
C TYR A 11 -6.87 -0.64 14.65
N GLU A 12 -5.56 -0.63 14.79
CA GLU A 12 -4.64 -0.84 13.66
C GLU A 12 -4.46 -2.33 13.40
N ILE A 13 -4.55 -2.71 12.11
CA ILE A 13 -4.42 -4.10 11.67
C ILE A 13 -3.34 -4.20 10.59
N TYR A 14 -2.33 -5.02 10.85
CA TYR A 14 -1.47 -5.56 9.81
C TYR A 14 -2.04 -6.91 9.35
N PRO A 15 -2.67 -7.00 8.16
CA PRO A 15 -3.43 -8.18 7.75
C PRO A 15 -2.63 -9.47 7.87
N GLN A 16 -1.36 -9.45 7.44
CA GLN A 16 -0.49 -10.63 7.41
C GLN A 16 -0.39 -11.39 8.73
N SER A 17 -0.44 -10.70 9.86
CA SER A 17 -0.22 -11.29 11.20
C SER A 17 -1.46 -11.31 12.08
N PHE A 18 -2.64 -10.94 11.55
CA PHE A 18 -3.81 -10.73 12.39
C PHE A 18 -4.61 -12.02 12.67
N ASN A 19 -5.23 -12.61 11.66
CA ASN A 19 -5.99 -13.86 11.81
C ASN A 19 -6.02 -14.62 10.48
N ASP A 20 -5.47 -15.83 10.49
CA ASP A 20 -5.38 -16.72 9.34
C ASP A 20 -6.57 -17.70 9.37
N THR A 21 -7.43 -17.67 8.35
CA THR A 21 -8.61 -18.53 8.29
C THR A 21 -8.42 -19.74 7.37
N ASN A 22 -7.43 -19.71 6.50
CA ASN A 22 -7.19 -20.78 5.52
C ASN A 22 -6.04 -21.72 5.90
N GLY A 23 -5.24 -21.37 6.93
CA GLY A 23 -4.16 -22.18 7.46
C GLY A 23 -2.85 -22.10 6.67
N ASP A 24 -2.65 -21.03 5.89
CA ASP A 24 -1.45 -20.83 5.10
C ASP A 24 -0.32 -20.09 5.86
N GLY A 25 -0.59 -19.66 7.09
CA GLY A 25 0.33 -18.90 7.94
C GLY A 25 0.26 -17.40 7.72
N ILE A 26 -0.67 -16.90 6.89
CA ILE A 26 -0.87 -15.50 6.58
C ILE A 26 -2.30 -15.11 6.93
N GLY A 27 -2.48 -14.04 7.71
CA GLY A 27 -3.82 -13.52 7.99
C GLY A 27 -4.50 -12.98 6.72
N ASP A 28 -5.84 -13.00 6.73
CA ASP A 28 -6.64 -12.67 5.55
C ASP A 28 -7.86 -11.78 5.89
N PHE A 29 -8.57 -11.28 4.86
CA PHE A 29 -9.73 -10.42 5.05
C PHE A 29 -10.88 -11.14 5.76
N GLN A 30 -11.05 -12.44 5.53
CA GLN A 30 -12.05 -13.23 6.24
C GLN A 30 -11.72 -13.28 7.73
N GLY A 31 -10.45 -13.43 8.09
CA GLY A 31 -10.00 -13.41 9.46
C GLY A 31 -10.28 -12.08 10.16
N ILE A 32 -10.15 -10.96 9.45
CA ILE A 32 -10.53 -9.66 9.98
C ILE A 32 -12.04 -9.60 10.21
N ILE A 33 -12.86 -10.06 9.26
CA ILE A 33 -14.31 -10.10 9.37
C ILE A 33 -14.74 -10.88 10.62
N GLU A 34 -14.15 -12.04 10.90
CA GLU A 34 -14.45 -12.88 12.05
C GLU A 34 -14.14 -12.22 13.41
N LYS A 35 -13.28 -11.22 13.41
CA LYS A 35 -12.86 -10.48 14.63
C LYS A 35 -13.53 -9.12 14.80
N LEU A 36 -14.41 -8.69 13.89
CA LEU A 36 -15.03 -7.36 13.97
C LEU A 36 -15.86 -7.18 15.25
N ASP A 37 -16.60 -8.20 15.68
CA ASP A 37 -17.38 -8.11 16.91
C ASP A 37 -16.48 -7.95 18.13
N TYR A 38 -15.38 -8.70 18.21
CA TYR A 38 -14.37 -8.55 19.26
C TYR A 38 -13.78 -7.12 19.28
N ILE A 39 -13.42 -6.57 18.10
CA ILE A 39 -12.88 -5.21 17.99
C ILE A 39 -13.92 -4.19 18.48
N LYS A 40 -15.17 -4.34 18.06
CA LYS A 40 -16.28 -3.46 18.46
C LYS A 40 -16.54 -3.52 19.96
N GLU A 41 -16.63 -4.72 20.54
CA GLU A 41 -16.92 -4.95 21.97
C GLU A 41 -15.81 -4.41 22.89
N THR A 42 -14.57 -4.35 22.40
CA THR A 42 -13.44 -3.74 23.13
C THR A 42 -13.41 -2.23 23.06
N GLY A 43 -14.36 -1.60 22.33
CA GLY A 43 -14.58 -0.15 22.34
C GLY A 43 -14.00 0.59 21.13
N PHE A 44 -13.45 -0.10 20.14
CA PHE A 44 -12.99 0.51 18.90
C PHE A 44 -14.16 0.74 17.94
N ASN A 45 -14.15 1.86 17.23
CA ASN A 45 -15.16 2.20 16.24
C ASN A 45 -14.60 2.52 14.86
N ALA A 46 -13.29 2.40 14.70
CA ALA A 46 -12.61 2.56 13.44
C ALA A 46 -11.44 1.55 13.30
N ILE A 47 -11.19 1.11 12.08
CA ILE A 47 -10.04 0.26 11.74
C ILE A 47 -9.10 1.06 10.84
N TRP A 48 -7.83 0.97 11.13
CA TRP A 48 -6.76 1.38 10.22
C TRP A 48 -6.02 0.14 9.75
N MET A 49 -6.14 -0.15 8.47
CA MET A 49 -5.51 -1.32 7.87
C MET A 49 -4.22 -0.94 7.14
N ASN A 50 -3.10 -1.53 7.55
CA ASN A 50 -1.81 -1.41 6.86
C ASN A 50 -1.93 -1.89 5.40
N PRO A 51 -0.94 -1.60 4.52
CA PRO A 51 -1.07 -1.83 3.09
C PRO A 51 -1.55 -3.23 2.74
N CYS A 52 -2.60 -3.29 1.95
CA CYS A 52 -3.24 -4.54 1.52
C CYS A 52 -3.40 -4.64 0.00
N PHE A 53 -2.82 -3.68 -0.74
CA PHE A 53 -2.80 -3.69 -2.19
C PHE A 53 -1.81 -4.71 -2.75
N ASP A 54 -1.94 -5.02 -4.04
CA ASP A 54 -1.05 -5.93 -4.74
C ASP A 54 0.40 -5.43 -4.68
N SER A 55 1.28 -6.30 -4.21
CA SER A 55 2.68 -5.99 -3.91
C SER A 55 3.53 -7.24 -4.08
N PRO A 56 4.80 -7.14 -4.47
CA PRO A 56 5.78 -8.22 -4.36
C PRO A 56 6.21 -8.48 -2.90
N PHE A 57 5.81 -7.62 -1.94
CA PHE A 57 6.13 -7.74 -0.52
C PHE A 57 7.63 -7.70 -0.18
N GLY A 58 8.40 -6.98 -0.98
CA GLY A 58 9.80 -6.66 -0.64
C GLY A 58 9.92 -5.64 0.49
N ASP A 59 8.86 -4.86 0.73
CA ASP A 59 8.75 -3.85 1.77
C ASP A 59 7.40 -3.94 2.52
N ALA A 60 7.07 -5.13 3.01
CA ALA A 60 5.89 -5.40 3.85
C ALA A 60 4.53 -4.94 3.26
N GLY A 61 4.45 -4.75 1.94
CA GLY A 61 3.25 -4.24 1.24
C GLY A 61 3.30 -2.76 0.90
N TYR A 62 4.31 -2.01 1.40
CA TYR A 62 4.51 -0.60 1.03
C TYR A 62 5.07 -0.41 -0.38
N ASP A 63 5.61 -1.44 -1.00
CA ASP A 63 6.02 -1.51 -2.39
C ASP A 63 4.85 -1.90 -3.31
N VAL A 64 3.87 -1.00 -3.46
CA VAL A 64 2.63 -1.28 -4.20
C VAL A 64 2.89 -1.44 -5.69
N ARG A 65 2.43 -2.56 -6.24
CA ARG A 65 2.50 -2.90 -7.68
C ARG A 65 1.23 -2.51 -8.43
N ASP A 66 0.06 -2.62 -7.81
CA ASP A 66 -1.22 -2.23 -8.39
C ASP A 66 -2.18 -1.74 -7.29
N TYR A 67 -2.52 -0.44 -7.31
CA TYR A 67 -3.45 0.18 -6.34
C TYR A 67 -4.92 -0.21 -6.55
N LYS A 68 -5.25 -0.89 -7.64
CA LYS A 68 -6.62 -1.30 -7.97
C LYS A 68 -6.93 -2.76 -7.62
N LYS A 69 -5.91 -3.45 -7.13
CA LYS A 69 -6.03 -4.85 -6.71
C LYS A 69 -5.58 -5.03 -5.28
N THR A 70 -6.27 -5.90 -4.58
CA THR A 70 -5.80 -6.41 -3.29
C THR A 70 -4.70 -7.44 -3.50
N ALA A 71 -3.82 -7.57 -2.51
CA ALA A 71 -2.85 -8.65 -2.49
C ALA A 71 -3.56 -10.00 -2.39
N ALA A 72 -3.31 -10.89 -3.34
CA ALA A 72 -3.97 -12.19 -3.43
C ALA A 72 -3.81 -13.05 -2.16
N ARG A 73 -2.75 -12.83 -1.38
CA ARG A 73 -2.52 -13.51 -0.11
C ARG A 73 -3.53 -13.16 0.97
N TYR A 74 -4.21 -11.99 0.87
CA TYR A 74 -5.21 -11.55 1.82
C TYR A 74 -6.65 -11.80 1.35
N GLY A 75 -6.83 -12.10 0.07
CA GLY A 75 -8.13 -12.32 -0.56
C GLY A 75 -8.31 -11.52 -1.85
N THR A 76 -9.55 -11.47 -2.32
CA THR A 76 -9.94 -10.80 -3.56
C THR A 76 -10.45 -9.37 -3.32
N ASN A 77 -10.68 -8.62 -4.41
CA ASN A 77 -11.36 -7.31 -4.33
C ASN A 77 -12.79 -7.44 -3.78
N GLU A 78 -13.45 -8.56 -4.01
CA GLU A 78 -14.77 -8.87 -3.46
C GLU A 78 -14.70 -9.11 -1.95
N ASP A 79 -13.63 -9.74 -1.47
CA ASP A 79 -13.44 -10.00 -0.03
C ASP A 79 -13.19 -8.70 0.75
N ILE A 80 -12.36 -7.80 0.24
CA ILE A 80 -12.17 -6.49 0.90
C ILE A 80 -13.45 -5.65 0.86
N LYS A 81 -14.21 -5.71 -0.22
CA LYS A 81 -15.52 -5.05 -0.29
C LYS A 81 -16.47 -5.61 0.77
N ARG A 82 -16.52 -6.93 0.92
CA ARG A 82 -17.29 -7.59 1.96
C ARG A 82 -16.84 -7.14 3.37
N LEU A 83 -15.54 -7.00 3.59
CA LEU A 83 -15.01 -6.46 4.85
C LEU A 83 -15.54 -5.04 5.12
N PHE A 84 -15.56 -4.16 4.11
CA PHE A 84 -16.14 -2.82 4.26
C PHE A 84 -17.62 -2.88 4.61
N ASP A 85 -18.40 -3.71 3.92
CA ASP A 85 -19.83 -3.88 4.20
C ASP A 85 -20.06 -4.40 5.63
N GLU A 86 -19.25 -5.33 6.11
CA GLU A 86 -19.33 -5.87 7.47
C GLU A 86 -18.94 -4.85 8.56
N CYS A 87 -17.96 -3.99 8.28
CA CYS A 87 -17.63 -2.87 9.15
C CYS A 87 -18.81 -1.89 9.24
N HIS A 88 -19.37 -1.50 8.11
CA HIS A 88 -20.49 -0.54 8.06
C HIS A 88 -21.76 -1.09 8.76
N LYS A 89 -22.07 -2.37 8.64
CA LYS A 89 -23.18 -3.01 9.38
C LYS A 89 -23.04 -2.88 10.91
N ARG A 90 -21.80 -2.76 11.38
CA ARG A 90 -21.47 -2.61 12.81
C ARG A 90 -21.28 -1.15 13.23
N ASP A 91 -21.60 -0.19 12.35
CA ASP A 91 -21.32 1.23 12.56
C ASP A 91 -19.84 1.47 12.91
N MET A 92 -18.96 0.83 12.15
CA MET A 92 -17.50 0.98 12.22
C MET A 92 -16.97 1.59 10.93
N HIS A 93 -16.00 2.48 11.08
CA HIS A 93 -15.25 3.03 9.94
C HIS A 93 -14.02 2.17 9.63
N ILE A 94 -13.62 2.16 8.37
CA ILE A 94 -12.38 1.49 7.97
C ILE A 94 -11.59 2.40 7.02
N LEU A 95 -10.30 2.53 7.29
CA LEU A 95 -9.34 3.26 6.48
C LEU A 95 -8.28 2.29 5.98
N LEU A 96 -7.88 2.49 4.73
CA LEU A 96 -6.75 1.78 4.15
C LEU A 96 -5.53 2.70 4.16
N ASP A 97 -4.40 2.10 4.39
CA ASP A 97 -3.14 2.79 4.22
C ASP A 97 -2.91 3.12 2.74
N LEU A 98 -2.64 4.37 2.44
CA LEU A 98 -2.34 4.83 1.09
C LEU A 98 -0.85 5.20 1.01
N VAL A 99 -0.15 4.60 0.07
CA VAL A 99 1.28 4.83 -0.17
C VAL A 99 1.46 5.74 -1.40
N PRO A 100 1.36 7.08 -1.27
CA PRO A 100 1.36 7.97 -2.43
C PRO A 100 2.75 8.45 -2.85
N GLY A 101 3.76 8.26 -2.00
CA GLY A 101 5.10 8.84 -2.20
C GLY A 101 6.01 8.02 -3.12
N HIS A 102 5.68 6.76 -3.37
CA HIS A 102 6.46 5.85 -4.22
C HIS A 102 5.62 4.67 -4.69
N THR A 103 6.17 3.86 -5.58
CA THR A 103 5.58 2.58 -6.02
C THR A 103 6.63 1.48 -5.95
N SER A 104 6.19 0.23 -6.10
CA SER A 104 7.09 -0.87 -6.43
C SER A 104 7.81 -0.59 -7.75
N VAL A 105 9.03 -1.10 -7.88
CA VAL A 105 9.74 -1.17 -9.17
C VAL A 105 9.00 -2.06 -10.18
N GLU A 106 8.11 -2.91 -9.70
CA GLU A 106 7.25 -3.74 -10.55
C GLU A 106 5.98 -3.02 -11.02
N HIS A 107 5.69 -1.81 -10.52
CA HIS A 107 4.53 -1.03 -10.95
C HIS A 107 4.66 -0.66 -12.44
N GLU A 108 3.54 -0.71 -13.17
CA GLU A 108 3.51 -0.42 -14.60
C GLU A 108 4.05 0.98 -14.92
N TRP A 109 3.72 1.98 -14.10
CA TRP A 109 4.21 3.35 -14.27
C TRP A 109 5.73 3.43 -14.18
N PHE A 110 6.32 2.73 -13.20
CA PHE A 110 7.77 2.70 -13.03
C PHE A 110 8.44 2.04 -14.23
N LYS A 111 7.97 0.86 -14.64
CA LYS A 111 8.50 0.14 -15.80
C LYS A 111 8.46 0.97 -17.07
N LYS A 112 7.37 1.71 -17.30
CA LYS A 112 7.25 2.60 -18.46
C LYS A 112 8.11 3.86 -18.33
N SER A 113 8.22 4.44 -17.13
CA SER A 113 9.08 5.58 -16.88
C SER A 113 10.57 5.28 -17.07
N MET A 114 10.99 4.02 -16.89
CA MET A 114 12.36 3.56 -17.13
C MET A 114 12.76 3.47 -18.60
N LEU A 115 11.80 3.48 -19.54
CA LEU A 115 12.09 3.32 -20.96
C LEU A 115 12.90 4.52 -21.49
N PRO A 116 13.84 4.32 -22.43
CA PRO A 116 14.62 5.40 -23.03
C PRO A 116 13.75 6.45 -23.73
N GLU A 117 12.69 6.00 -24.39
CA GLU A 117 11.79 6.88 -25.13
C GLU A 117 10.92 7.70 -24.17
N ILE A 118 10.80 9.00 -24.46
CA ILE A 118 9.88 9.88 -23.71
C ILE A 118 8.43 9.42 -23.94
N ASN A 119 7.71 9.21 -22.84
CA ASN A 119 6.32 8.77 -22.85
C ASN A 119 5.53 9.43 -21.72
N GLU A 120 4.23 9.20 -21.63
CA GLU A 120 3.34 9.80 -20.64
C GLU A 120 3.68 9.48 -19.17
N TYR A 121 4.54 8.51 -18.93
CA TYR A 121 4.98 8.08 -17.59
C TYR A 121 6.35 8.62 -17.20
N THR A 122 7.08 9.21 -18.15
CA THR A 122 8.46 9.66 -17.96
C THR A 122 8.62 10.55 -16.72
N ASP A 123 7.74 11.51 -16.56
CA ASP A 123 7.82 12.52 -15.49
C ASP A 123 7.05 12.13 -14.22
N ARG A 124 6.59 10.88 -14.11
CA ARG A 124 5.94 10.39 -12.86
C ARG A 124 6.93 10.07 -11.76
N TYR A 125 8.20 9.94 -12.10
CA TYR A 125 9.31 9.68 -11.18
C TYR A 125 10.41 10.70 -11.40
N ILE A 126 11.17 10.95 -10.34
CA ILE A 126 12.29 11.87 -10.41
C ILE A 126 13.53 11.09 -10.83
N TRP A 127 14.14 11.50 -11.94
CA TRP A 127 15.33 10.90 -12.51
C TRP A 127 16.51 11.87 -12.45
N THR A 128 17.71 11.35 -12.31
CA THR A 128 18.95 12.13 -12.41
C THR A 128 19.95 11.38 -13.30
N SER A 129 20.74 12.14 -14.05
CA SER A 129 21.88 11.62 -14.81
C SER A 129 23.16 11.56 -13.98
N ASN A 130 23.15 12.13 -12.78
CA ASN A 130 24.33 12.18 -11.90
C ASN A 130 24.04 11.41 -10.61
N ILE A 131 24.68 10.24 -10.44
CA ILE A 131 24.52 9.38 -9.26
C ILE A 131 25.10 9.99 -7.97
N TRP A 132 25.93 11.03 -8.09
CA TRP A 132 26.58 11.69 -6.97
C TRP A 132 25.84 12.94 -6.49
N GLU A 133 24.84 13.40 -7.25
CA GLU A 133 24.03 14.56 -6.92
C GLU A 133 22.62 14.13 -6.54
N GLN A 134 22.26 14.36 -5.30
CA GLN A 134 20.91 14.13 -4.83
C GLN A 134 20.03 15.31 -5.23
N PRO A 135 18.90 15.09 -5.90
CA PRO A 135 17.93 16.15 -6.16
C PRO A 135 17.48 16.83 -4.88
N GLU A 136 17.31 18.16 -4.94
CA GLU A 136 16.95 18.96 -3.78
C GLU A 136 15.62 18.47 -3.17
N GLY A 137 15.61 18.31 -1.84
CA GLY A 137 14.43 17.88 -1.08
C GLY A 137 14.20 16.38 -1.00
N LEU A 138 15.10 15.54 -1.55
CA LEU A 138 14.99 14.10 -1.49
C LEU A 138 16.06 13.48 -0.58
N ASN A 139 15.63 12.59 0.28
CA ASN A 139 16.50 12.01 1.32
C ASN A 139 17.02 10.60 1.01
N CYS A 140 16.62 9.99 -0.12
CA CYS A 140 17.09 8.65 -0.43
C CYS A 140 17.04 8.31 -1.91
N ILE A 141 18.03 7.52 -2.31
CA ILE A 141 18.19 6.96 -3.64
C ILE A 141 17.79 5.50 -3.59
N ARG A 142 16.87 5.07 -4.44
CA ARG A 142 16.55 3.66 -4.62
C ARG A 142 16.39 3.33 -6.10
N GLY A 143 17.09 2.29 -6.51
CA GLY A 143 17.03 1.74 -7.86
C GLY A 143 17.93 2.46 -8.86
N ILE A 144 18.53 1.66 -9.72
CA ILE A 144 19.33 2.08 -10.89
C ILE A 144 18.56 1.62 -12.12
N SER A 145 18.48 2.47 -13.11
CA SER A 145 17.84 2.17 -14.39
C SER A 145 18.75 2.61 -15.55
N ASP A 146 18.75 1.83 -16.62
CA ASP A 146 19.48 2.12 -17.86
C ASP A 146 18.68 3.03 -18.80
N ARG A 147 18.06 4.04 -18.28
CA ARG A 147 17.38 5.00 -19.11
C ARG A 147 18.39 5.72 -19.99
N ASP A 148 18.10 5.80 -21.29
CA ASP A 148 18.95 6.44 -22.33
C ASP A 148 20.36 5.81 -22.48
N GLY A 149 20.52 4.53 -22.07
CA GLY A 149 21.81 3.86 -22.11
C GLY A 149 22.83 4.39 -21.12
N SER A 150 22.42 5.25 -20.20
CA SER A 150 23.21 5.71 -19.07
C SER A 150 22.59 5.18 -17.75
N ALA A 151 23.42 4.88 -16.78
CA ALA A 151 22.95 4.52 -15.45
C ALA A 151 22.18 5.68 -14.86
N GLY A 152 20.86 5.56 -14.77
CA GLY A 152 19.98 6.51 -14.10
C GLY A 152 19.70 6.05 -12.68
N VAL A 153 19.56 6.97 -11.75
CA VAL A 153 19.15 6.69 -10.38
C VAL A 153 17.75 7.18 -10.18
N ASN A 154 16.90 6.28 -9.68
CA ASN A 154 15.55 6.64 -9.30
C ASN A 154 15.54 7.03 -7.82
N PHE A 155 14.93 8.17 -7.53
CA PHE A 155 14.74 8.66 -6.17
C PHE A 155 13.31 8.43 -5.74
N PHE A 156 13.16 7.68 -4.66
CA PHE A 156 11.92 7.64 -3.90
C PHE A 156 12.11 8.51 -2.67
N SER A 157 11.09 9.30 -2.32
CA SER A 157 11.05 9.80 -0.96
C SER A 157 10.96 8.58 -0.05
N SER A 158 12.00 8.33 0.72
CA SER A 158 11.90 7.33 1.77
C SER A 158 11.06 7.88 2.90
N GLN A 159 10.25 7.08 3.44
CA GLN A 159 9.89 7.22 4.84
C GLN A 159 11.11 6.89 5.70
#